data_c82825ce7839c36434abb66a61986e6c
#
_entry.id   c82825ce7839c36434abb66a61986e6c
#
_cell.length_a   1.000
_cell.length_b   1.000
_cell.length_c   1.000
_cell.angle_alpha   90.00
_cell.angle_beta   90.00
_cell.angle_gamma   90.00
#
_symmetry.space_group_name_H-M   'P 1'
#
loop_
_entity.id
_entity.type
_entity.pdbx_description
1 polymer ?
#
loop_
_entity_poly.entity_id
_entity_poly.type
_entity_poly.pdbx_seq_one_letter_code
_entity_poly.pdbx_strand_id
1 'polypeptide(L)'
;MQPDPVVIIGAGPAGLTAAYVLSKAGVQSIVLEKDQTAGGIARTVNYKNYYFDIGGHRFFTKVKSVEDIWKEVLGEDLLRRNRLSRIDYNKKFFDYPPRPLNALRGGGI
;
A
#
# COMPACT_ATOMS: atom_id res chain seq x y z
N MET A 1 -16.70 -34.85 4.66
CA MET A 1 -17.24 -33.60 4.08
C MET A 1 -16.15 -32.51 4.21
N GLN A 2 -15.74 -31.92 3.12
CA GLN A 2 -14.89 -30.73 3.24
C GLN A 2 -15.74 -29.56 3.75
N PRO A 3 -15.22 -28.72 4.66
CA PRO A 3 -15.96 -27.56 5.13
C PRO A 3 -16.18 -26.58 3.98
N ASP A 4 -17.29 -25.85 4.03
CA ASP A 4 -17.60 -24.83 3.04
C ASP A 4 -16.49 -23.75 3.03
N PRO A 5 -16.14 -23.23 1.85
CA PRO A 5 -15.11 -22.19 1.75
C PRO A 5 -15.56 -20.87 2.38
N VAL A 6 -14.63 -20.16 2.99
CA VAL A 6 -14.88 -18.79 3.50
C VAL A 6 -14.98 -17.83 2.31
N VAL A 7 -16.07 -17.08 2.23
CA VAL A 7 -16.25 -16.05 1.19
C VAL A 7 -15.75 -14.70 1.69
N ILE A 8 -14.85 -14.10 0.92
CA ILE A 8 -14.25 -12.78 1.19
C ILE A 8 -14.72 -11.82 0.10
N ILE A 9 -15.30 -10.71 0.50
CA ILE A 9 -15.78 -9.69 -0.45
C ILE A 9 -14.74 -8.57 -0.53
N GLY A 10 -14.15 -8.42 -1.71
CA GLY A 10 -13.13 -7.43 -2.03
C GLY A 10 -11.69 -7.99 -2.01
N ALA A 11 -10.97 -7.79 -3.11
CA ALA A 11 -9.57 -8.17 -3.28
C ALA A 11 -8.61 -6.98 -3.08
N GLY A 12 -8.92 -6.09 -2.15
CA GLY A 12 -7.99 -5.10 -1.64
C GLY A 12 -7.00 -5.70 -0.64
N PRO A 13 -6.06 -4.91 -0.07
CA PRO A 13 -5.06 -5.41 0.87
C PRO A 13 -5.64 -6.20 2.04
N ALA A 14 -6.77 -5.76 2.59
CA ALA A 14 -7.42 -6.45 3.72
C ALA A 14 -7.94 -7.83 3.32
N GLY A 15 -8.71 -7.92 2.22
CA GLY A 15 -9.27 -9.20 1.75
C GLY A 15 -8.19 -10.19 1.32
N LEU A 16 -7.17 -9.71 0.61
CA LEU A 16 -6.04 -10.56 0.20
C LEU A 16 -5.22 -11.05 1.39
N THR A 17 -5.02 -10.22 2.41
CA THR A 17 -4.34 -10.64 3.65
C THR A 17 -5.16 -11.71 4.39
N ALA A 18 -6.48 -11.54 4.47
CA ALA A 18 -7.35 -12.54 5.07
C ALA A 18 -7.28 -13.88 4.32
N ALA A 19 -7.37 -13.85 2.98
CA ALA A 19 -7.24 -15.05 2.16
C ALA A 19 -5.88 -15.74 2.35
N TYR A 20 -4.81 -14.96 2.40
CA TYR A 20 -3.46 -15.46 2.62
C TYR A 20 -3.33 -16.18 3.97
N VAL A 21 -3.80 -15.56 5.05
CA VAL A 21 -3.74 -16.13 6.40
C VAL A 21 -4.59 -17.42 6.48
N LEU A 22 -5.80 -17.41 5.90
CA LEU A 22 -6.67 -18.60 5.83
C LEU A 22 -5.99 -19.74 5.05
N SER A 23 -5.38 -19.42 3.91
CA SER A 23 -4.64 -20.41 3.12
C SER A 23 -3.50 -21.06 3.90
N LYS A 24 -2.75 -20.28 4.68
CA LYS A 24 -1.71 -20.82 5.58
C LYS A 24 -2.26 -21.74 6.67
N ALA A 25 -3.48 -21.48 7.10
CA ALA A 25 -4.19 -22.34 8.07
C ALA A 25 -4.88 -23.55 7.42
N GLY A 26 -4.72 -23.77 6.11
CA GLY A 26 -5.36 -24.86 5.37
C GLY A 26 -6.86 -24.65 5.14
N VAL A 27 -7.36 -23.45 5.34
CA VAL A 27 -8.78 -23.10 5.13
C VAL A 27 -8.98 -22.58 3.72
N GLN A 28 -9.90 -23.20 2.98
CA GLN A 28 -10.27 -22.71 1.66
C GLN A 28 -11.02 -21.38 1.75
N SER A 29 -10.70 -20.45 0.84
CA SER A 29 -11.43 -19.20 0.71
C SER A 29 -11.67 -18.82 -0.75
N ILE A 30 -12.75 -18.09 -0.99
CA ILE A 30 -13.12 -17.55 -2.29
C ILE A 30 -13.15 -16.03 -2.14
N VAL A 31 -12.34 -15.32 -2.94
CA VAL A 31 -12.32 -13.86 -2.94
C VAL A 31 -13.13 -13.35 -4.11
N LEU A 32 -14.15 -12.55 -3.82
CA LEU A 32 -15.01 -11.90 -4.82
C LEU A 32 -14.58 -10.45 -4.99
N GLU A 33 -14.20 -10.08 -6.21
CA GLU A 33 -13.77 -8.72 -6.55
C GLU A 33 -14.71 -8.12 -7.61
N LYS A 34 -15.11 -6.87 -7.40
CA LYS A 34 -15.97 -6.13 -8.31
C LYS A 34 -15.23 -5.68 -9.57
N ASP A 35 -13.97 -5.26 -9.38
CA ASP A 35 -13.13 -4.78 -10.48
C ASP A 35 -12.46 -5.95 -11.23
N GLN A 36 -11.95 -5.66 -12.42
CA GLN A 36 -11.23 -6.65 -13.24
C GLN A 36 -9.84 -6.98 -12.69
N THR A 37 -9.32 -6.15 -11.78
CA THR A 37 -7.99 -6.32 -11.18
C THR A 37 -8.06 -6.25 -9.66
N ALA A 38 -7.30 -7.13 -9.01
CA ALA A 38 -7.13 -7.10 -7.57
C ALA A 38 -6.24 -5.92 -7.13
N GLY A 39 -6.23 -5.65 -5.81
CA GLY A 39 -5.38 -4.63 -5.18
C GLY A 39 -6.16 -3.45 -4.62
N GLY A 40 -7.39 -3.21 -5.04
CA GLY A 40 -8.21 -2.12 -4.54
C GLY A 40 -7.53 -0.76 -4.73
N ILE A 41 -7.46 0.05 -3.67
CA ILE A 41 -6.78 1.35 -3.72
C ILE A 41 -5.25 1.24 -3.77
N ALA A 42 -4.67 0.07 -3.49
CA ALA A 42 -3.24 -0.19 -3.53
C ALA A 42 -2.76 -0.78 -4.87
N ARG A 43 -3.67 -0.85 -5.87
CA ARG A 43 -3.32 -1.41 -7.17
C ARG A 43 -2.40 -0.49 -7.97
N THR A 44 -1.51 -1.11 -8.74
CA THR A 44 -0.71 -0.44 -9.77
C THR A 44 -1.49 -0.44 -11.09
N VAL A 45 -1.55 0.68 -11.75
CA VAL A 45 -2.21 0.86 -13.04
C VAL A 45 -1.18 0.83 -14.16
N ASN A 46 -1.48 0.13 -15.24
CA ASN A 46 -0.70 0.19 -16.48
C ASN A 46 -1.41 1.11 -17.48
N TYR A 47 -0.70 2.10 -17.98
CA TYR A 47 -1.14 2.92 -19.10
C TYR A 47 0.02 3.12 -20.09
N LYS A 48 -0.16 2.66 -21.31
CA LYS A 48 0.86 2.76 -22.39
C LYS A 48 2.23 2.22 -21.97
N ASN A 49 2.26 1.09 -21.27
CA ASN A 49 3.45 0.45 -20.69
C ASN A 49 4.13 1.22 -19.54
N TYR A 50 3.50 2.25 -19.02
CA TYR A 50 3.91 2.89 -17.78
C TYR A 50 3.11 2.31 -16.61
N TYR A 51 3.81 1.94 -15.56
CA TYR A 51 3.23 1.41 -14.32
C TYR A 51 3.28 2.49 -13.26
N PHE A 52 2.14 2.79 -12.65
CA PHE A 52 2.05 3.78 -11.58
C PHE A 52 0.95 3.42 -10.60
N ASP A 53 1.15 3.81 -9.37
CA ASP A 53 0.16 3.65 -8.32
C ASP A 53 -0.84 4.80 -8.36
N ILE A 54 -2.09 4.52 -7.96
CA ILE A 54 -3.19 5.52 -7.97
C ILE A 54 -2.93 6.64 -6.95
N GLY A 55 -2.04 6.42 -6.00
CA GLY A 55 -1.67 7.39 -4.98
C GLY A 55 -0.26 7.19 -4.47
N GLY A 56 0.17 8.00 -3.51
CA GLY A 56 1.48 7.90 -2.88
C GLY A 56 1.53 6.69 -1.95
N HIS A 57 1.76 5.50 -2.48
CA HIS A 57 1.83 4.27 -1.73
C HIS A 57 3.23 4.08 -1.14
N ARG A 58 3.35 4.32 0.14
CA ARG A 58 4.51 3.92 0.91
C ARG A 58 4.05 3.01 2.05
N PHE A 59 4.62 1.81 2.10
CA PHE A 59 4.37 0.96 3.23
C PHE A 59 4.96 1.57 4.51
N PHE A 60 4.12 1.72 5.51
CA PHE A 60 4.49 2.12 6.85
C PHE A 60 3.53 1.47 7.85
N THR A 61 4.08 0.84 8.87
CA THR A 61 3.31 0.27 9.96
C THR A 61 4.07 0.37 11.27
N LYS A 62 3.34 0.50 12.38
CA LYS A 62 3.85 0.33 13.74
C LYS A 62 3.53 -1.06 14.29
N VAL A 63 2.77 -1.86 13.55
CA VAL A 63 2.30 -3.18 13.97
C VAL A 63 3.26 -4.23 13.43
N LYS A 64 3.98 -4.89 14.34
CA LYS A 64 5.02 -5.88 14.01
C LYS A 64 4.50 -7.03 13.14
N SER A 65 3.32 -7.58 13.46
CA SER A 65 2.73 -8.69 12.71
C SER A 65 2.42 -8.32 11.25
N VAL A 66 2.05 -7.06 11.00
CA VAL A 66 1.83 -6.58 9.63
C VAL A 66 3.15 -6.46 8.87
N GLU A 67 4.19 -5.94 9.53
CA GLU A 67 5.53 -5.86 8.94
C GLU A 67 6.07 -7.26 8.58
N ASP A 68 5.84 -8.24 9.45
CA ASP A 68 6.29 -9.62 9.24
C ASP A 68 5.61 -10.28 8.02
N ILE A 69 4.30 -10.08 7.84
CA ILE A 69 3.57 -10.55 6.66
C ILE A 69 4.16 -9.93 5.38
N TRP A 70 4.44 -8.63 5.37
CA TRP A 70 5.03 -7.96 4.21
C TRP A 70 6.42 -8.49 3.89
N LYS A 71 7.26 -8.72 4.90
CA LYS A 71 8.58 -9.33 4.73
C LYS A 71 8.48 -10.76 4.22
N GLU A 72 7.52 -11.53 4.72
CA GLU A 72 7.31 -12.91 4.29
C GLU A 72 6.87 -12.98 2.82
N VAL A 73 5.96 -12.12 2.40
CA VAL A 73 5.39 -12.13 1.04
C VAL A 73 6.35 -11.55 0.02
N LEU A 74 7.02 -10.45 0.33
CA LEU A 74 7.85 -9.71 -0.63
C LEU A 74 9.33 -10.10 -0.56
N GLY A 75 9.81 -10.58 0.59
CA GLY A 75 11.22 -10.95 0.73
C GLY A 75 12.17 -9.82 0.31
N GLU A 76 13.01 -10.09 -0.68
CA GLU A 76 14.00 -9.14 -1.21
C GLU A 76 13.37 -8.01 -2.05
N ASP A 77 12.14 -8.18 -2.53
CA ASP A 77 11.42 -7.14 -3.27
C ASP A 77 10.97 -5.98 -2.37
N LEU A 78 10.97 -6.18 -1.03
CA LEU A 78 10.69 -5.13 -0.07
C LEU A 78 11.89 -4.19 0.08
N LEU A 79 11.95 -3.18 -0.76
CA LEU A 79 13.07 -2.25 -0.81
C LEU A 79 12.93 -1.12 0.22
N ARG A 80 13.98 -0.93 1.04
CA ARG A 80 14.09 0.24 1.92
C ARG A 80 14.75 1.39 1.15
N ARG A 81 14.01 2.48 0.94
CA ARG A 81 14.50 3.67 0.24
C ARG A 81 14.29 4.92 1.10
N ASN A 82 15.27 5.80 1.07
CA ASN A 82 15.13 7.12 1.67
C ASN A 82 14.10 7.92 0.87
N ARG A 83 13.23 8.62 1.60
CA ARG A 83 12.19 9.43 1.00
C ARG A 83 12.57 10.89 1.05
N LEU A 84 12.52 11.56 -0.09
CA LEU A 84 12.45 13.00 -0.18
C LEU A 84 11.04 13.38 -0.66
N SER A 85 10.28 14.03 0.20
CA SER A 85 8.97 14.57 -0.15
C SER A 85 8.98 16.07 0.01
N ARG A 86 8.33 16.75 -0.92
CA ARG A 86 8.19 18.20 -0.90
C ARG A 86 6.75 18.56 -1.21
N ILE A 87 6.30 19.69 -0.66
CA ILE A 87 5.03 20.31 -0.99
C ILE A 87 5.34 21.42 -1.99
N ASP A 88 4.72 21.38 -3.15
CA ASP A 88 4.71 22.50 -4.09
C ASP A 88 3.53 23.42 -3.77
N TYR A 89 3.83 24.62 -3.36
CA TYR A 89 2.83 25.64 -3.10
C TYR A 89 3.30 27.00 -3.60
N ASN A 90 2.50 27.64 -4.44
CA ASN A 90 2.78 28.94 -5.04
C ASN A 90 4.18 29.00 -5.72
N LYS A 91 4.50 27.97 -6.52
CA LYS A 91 5.79 27.81 -7.23
C LYS A 91 7.01 27.74 -6.31
N LYS A 92 6.83 27.35 -5.05
CA LYS A 92 7.89 27.12 -4.07
C LYS A 92 7.79 25.73 -3.50
N PHE A 93 8.94 25.10 -3.25
CA PHE A 93 9.01 23.78 -2.64
C PHE A 93 9.29 23.89 -1.15
N PHE A 94 8.46 23.21 -0.37
CA PHE A 94 8.59 23.09 1.08
C PHE A 94 8.90 21.66 1.45
N ASP A 95 9.73 21.46 2.48
CA ASP A 95 10.02 20.12 2.98
C ASP A 95 8.78 19.49 3.61
N TYR A 96 8.64 18.17 3.43
CA TYR A 96 7.60 17.39 4.08
C TYR A 96 8.24 16.27 4.93
N PRO A 97 7.91 16.14 6.22
CA PRO A 97 7.01 16.99 7.01
C PRO A 97 7.52 18.44 7.16
N PRO A 98 6.61 19.43 7.30
CA PRO A 98 6.97 20.82 7.39
C PRO A 98 7.96 21.09 8.53
N ARG A 99 9.02 21.83 8.25
CA ARG A 99 9.98 22.31 9.25
C ARG A 99 9.77 23.79 9.47
N PRO A 100 9.72 24.29 10.71
CA PRO A 100 9.43 25.70 11.00
C PRO A 100 10.31 26.68 10.23
N LEU A 101 11.62 26.45 10.19
CA LEU A 101 12.58 27.32 9.48
C LEU A 101 12.38 27.29 7.95
N ASN A 102 12.01 26.15 7.37
CA ASN A 102 11.75 26.02 5.95
C ASN A 102 10.43 26.72 5.57
N ALA A 103 9.40 26.59 6.40
CA ALA A 103 8.12 27.26 6.22
C ALA A 103 8.26 28.80 6.30
N LEU A 104 9.03 29.33 7.25
CA LEU A 104 9.27 30.77 7.41
C LEU A 104 10.04 31.35 6.22
N ARG A 105 11.09 30.69 5.74
CA ARG A 105 11.88 31.17 4.57
C ARG A 105 11.11 31.11 3.26
N GLY A 106 10.16 30.19 3.12
CA GLY A 106 9.35 30.03 1.91
C GLY A 106 8.06 30.86 1.91
N GLY A 107 7.52 31.16 3.08
CA GLY A 107 6.21 31.82 3.22
C GLY A 107 6.18 33.32 2.96
N GLY A 108 7.35 33.98 2.83
CA GLY A 108 7.43 35.43 2.54
C GLY A 108 6.59 36.26 3.54
N ILE A 109 7.14 36.52 4.72
CA ILE A 109 6.78 37.68 5.52
C ILE A 109 7.74 38.78 5.16
#